data_e282059c493d5962dd5c1507987aee9e
#
_entry.id   e282059c493d5962dd5c1507987aee9e
#
_cell.length_a   1.000
_cell.length_b   1.000
_cell.length_c   1.000
_cell.angle_alpha   90.00
_cell.angle_beta   90.00
_cell.angle_gamma   90.00
#
_symmetry.space_group_name_H-M   'P 1'
#
loop_
_entity.id
_entity.type
_entity.pdbx_description
1 polymer ?
#
loop_
_entity_poly.entity_id
_entity_poly.type
_entity_poly.pdbx_seq_one_letter_code
_entity_poly.pdbx_strand_id
1 'polypeptide(L)'
;MKIRKFLTYGVLVGATAFFLGACGNSSQNSNSTSNSNSNATTQTANNGGKVVFIPKVTGNSFFESGNLGAQEMAKKEGFTVDYNGNPVASVANQVTIINNAVQTGAGSIAVSSVDPTGLDNALKQAQKAGLKVVTWDSDVSPDARSLMVSQGTPTQLGEMLVKMSVDALEKRGKDPKKDKIKYAWHYSSSTVQDQNSWQKVGEEYIKKHYPNWENVNESNYYSNQDAQQALNVGQSILSAHKDIDLIICNDSTALPGQLQAVQNAKLTKKDITVTGFSTPNSIKKYAKDDIIEEWGLWDVKVQGALAVYLANYLASGNQVKVGDKINVPGIGEVEVQNN
;
A
#
# COMPACT_ATOMS: atom_id res chain seq x y z
N MET A 1 23.99 3.40 -11.76
CA MET A 1 22.69 3.30 -11.07
C MET A 1 22.09 1.93 -11.38
N LYS A 2 22.22 0.97 -10.48
CA LYS A 2 21.62 -0.37 -10.65
C LYS A 2 20.25 -0.36 -9.96
N ILE A 3 19.19 -0.31 -10.76
CA ILE A 3 17.81 -0.51 -10.27
C ILE A 3 17.67 -2.02 -10.04
N ARG A 4 17.65 -2.45 -8.78
CA ARG A 4 17.29 -3.84 -8.45
C ARG A 4 15.77 -3.97 -8.55
N LYS A 5 15.30 -4.65 -9.61
CA LYS A 5 13.90 -5.05 -9.73
C LYS A 5 13.69 -6.29 -8.88
N PHE A 6 12.94 -6.17 -7.80
CA PHE A 6 12.37 -7.31 -7.10
C PHE A 6 10.91 -7.45 -7.52
N LEU A 7 10.62 -8.50 -8.26
CA LEU A 7 9.25 -8.92 -8.59
C LEU A 7 8.92 -10.11 -7.70
N THR A 8 8.34 -9.84 -6.53
CA THR A 8 7.66 -10.89 -5.76
C THR A 8 6.36 -10.26 -5.26
N TYR A 9 5.29 -10.48 -6.02
CA TYR A 9 3.95 -10.07 -5.60
C TYR A 9 3.33 -11.22 -4.82
N GLY A 10 3.09 -11.02 -3.52
CA GLY A 10 2.28 -11.91 -2.70
C GLY A 10 0.84 -11.40 -2.66
N VAL A 11 -0.13 -12.26 -2.90
CA VAL A 11 -1.55 -11.99 -2.69
C VAL A 11 -1.99 -12.73 -1.43
N LEU A 12 -2.49 -12.01 -0.44
CA LEU A 12 -2.81 -12.52 0.89
C LEU A 12 -4.32 -12.71 1.07
N VAL A 13 -4.75 -13.91 1.47
CA VAL A 13 -6.16 -14.27 1.69
C VAL A 13 -6.45 -14.47 3.17
N GLY A 14 -7.51 -13.84 3.65
CA GLY A 14 -8.13 -14.18 4.94
C GLY A 14 -9.17 -15.30 4.74
N ALA A 15 -8.96 -16.47 5.33
CA ALA A 15 -9.90 -17.58 5.24
C ALA A 15 -10.98 -17.46 6.32
N THR A 16 -12.22 -17.21 5.92
CA THR A 16 -13.40 -17.44 6.76
C THR A 16 -14.04 -18.77 6.35
N ALA A 17 -13.93 -19.77 7.19
CA ALA A 17 -14.62 -21.06 7.02
C ALA A 17 -16.10 -20.92 7.39
N PHE A 18 -16.98 -21.00 6.42
CA PHE A 18 -18.42 -21.21 6.67
C PHE A 18 -18.74 -22.70 6.64
N PHE A 19 -19.15 -23.25 7.77
CA PHE A 19 -19.80 -24.55 7.83
C PHE A 19 -21.26 -24.40 7.43
N LEU A 20 -21.65 -25.02 6.31
CA LEU A 20 -23.04 -25.28 5.96
C LEU A 20 -23.38 -26.73 6.34
N GLY A 21 -24.17 -26.87 7.37
CA GLY A 21 -24.85 -28.12 7.72
C GLY A 21 -26.00 -28.39 6.77
N ALA A 22 -25.97 -29.54 6.12
CA ALA A 22 -27.07 -30.09 5.32
C ALA A 22 -27.80 -31.17 6.09
N CYS A 23 -29.12 -31.12 6.08
CA CYS A 23 -30.07 -32.26 6.22
C CYS A 23 -31.40 -31.77 5.66
N GLY A 24 -32.11 -32.37 4.76
CA GLY A 24 -32.34 -33.76 4.42
C GLY A 24 -33.79 -33.93 4.08
N ASN A 25 -34.05 -34.43 2.94
CA ASN A 25 -35.08 -35.42 2.55
C ASN A 25 -36.54 -35.08 2.26
N SER A 26 -36.87 -35.42 1.04
CA SER A 26 -37.98 -36.23 0.50
C SER A 26 -39.33 -35.61 0.16
N SER A 27 -39.61 -35.74 -1.15
CA SER A 27 -40.75 -36.42 -1.78
C SER A 27 -42.07 -35.72 -2.13
N GLN A 28 -42.30 -35.76 -3.41
CA GLN A 28 -43.55 -36.01 -4.14
C GLN A 28 -44.57 -34.91 -4.45
N ASN A 29 -44.57 -34.57 -5.72
CA ASN A 29 -45.69 -34.64 -6.69
C ASN A 29 -47.04 -34.01 -6.37
N SER A 30 -47.42 -33.00 -7.13
CA SER A 30 -48.60 -33.01 -8.01
C SER A 30 -48.86 -31.63 -8.63
N ASN A 31 -49.29 -31.70 -9.90
CA ASN A 31 -49.73 -30.62 -10.78
C ASN A 31 -50.76 -29.68 -10.14
N SER A 32 -50.58 -28.38 -10.42
CA SER A 32 -51.71 -27.56 -10.92
C SER A 32 -51.21 -26.19 -11.37
N THR A 33 -51.62 -25.85 -12.57
CA THR A 33 -51.48 -24.59 -13.31
C THR A 33 -52.13 -23.45 -12.55
N SER A 34 -51.39 -22.37 -12.29
CA SER A 34 -51.97 -21.04 -12.23
C SER A 34 -50.91 -19.96 -12.50
N ASN A 35 -51.21 -19.23 -13.53
CA ASN A 35 -50.53 -17.99 -13.93
C ASN A 35 -50.50 -16.98 -12.75
N SER A 36 -49.34 -16.59 -12.32
CA SER A 36 -49.15 -15.34 -11.64
C SER A 36 -47.83 -14.73 -12.08
N ASN A 37 -47.96 -13.63 -12.75
CA ASN A 37 -46.90 -12.70 -13.14
C ASN A 37 -46.15 -12.26 -11.88
N SER A 38 -45.06 -12.92 -11.54
CA SER A 38 -44.09 -12.41 -10.60
C SER A 38 -42.95 -11.83 -11.41
N ASN A 39 -42.83 -10.51 -11.40
CA ASN A 39 -41.64 -9.79 -11.79
C ASN A 39 -40.47 -10.37 -10.96
N ALA A 40 -39.86 -11.42 -11.46
CA ALA A 40 -38.53 -11.80 -11.07
C ALA A 40 -37.61 -10.68 -11.56
N THR A 41 -37.20 -9.81 -10.68
CA THR A 41 -36.04 -8.97 -10.85
C THR A 41 -34.88 -9.93 -11.11
N THR A 42 -34.58 -10.18 -12.37
CA THR A 42 -33.38 -10.84 -12.79
C THR A 42 -32.25 -9.95 -12.26
N GLN A 43 -31.64 -10.33 -11.17
CA GLN A 43 -30.32 -9.83 -10.83
C GLN A 43 -29.45 -10.25 -11.99
N THR A 44 -29.25 -9.34 -12.94
CA THR A 44 -28.17 -9.43 -13.92
C THR A 44 -26.91 -9.64 -13.10
N ALA A 45 -26.29 -10.80 -13.26
CA ALA A 45 -24.96 -11.04 -12.76
C ALA A 45 -24.11 -9.83 -13.19
N ASN A 46 -23.70 -9.01 -12.23
CA ASN A 46 -22.85 -7.86 -12.48
C ASN A 46 -21.55 -8.40 -13.05
N ASN A 47 -21.39 -8.28 -14.35
CA ASN A 47 -20.14 -8.55 -15.05
C ASN A 47 -19.14 -7.48 -14.61
N GLY A 48 -18.52 -7.63 -13.47
CA GLY A 48 -17.35 -6.88 -12.98
C GLY A 48 -17.28 -5.34 -13.17
N GLY A 49 -18.04 -4.76 -13.93
CA GLY A 49 -18.18 -3.45 -14.57
C GLY A 49 -17.44 -2.22 -14.01
N LYS A 50 -17.54 -1.90 -12.73
CA LYS A 50 -16.94 -0.69 -12.13
C LYS A 50 -16.17 -1.04 -10.86
N VAL A 51 -14.88 -0.69 -10.86
CA VAL A 51 -14.00 -0.73 -9.69
C VAL A 51 -13.82 0.68 -9.14
N VAL A 52 -14.11 0.93 -7.86
CA VAL A 52 -13.73 2.18 -7.19
C VAL A 52 -12.35 2.01 -6.60
N PHE A 53 -11.38 2.79 -7.11
CA PHE A 53 -9.98 2.73 -6.72
C PHE A 53 -9.65 3.88 -5.77
N ILE A 54 -9.39 3.57 -4.50
CA ILE A 54 -9.30 4.53 -3.40
C ILE A 54 -7.87 4.60 -2.88
N PRO A 55 -7.16 5.74 -3.05
CA PRO A 55 -5.86 5.98 -2.45
C PRO A 55 -5.98 6.45 -1.00
N LYS A 56 -4.86 6.52 -0.25
CA LYS A 56 -4.81 7.24 1.02
C LYS A 56 -5.02 8.74 0.83
N VAL A 57 -4.36 9.29 -0.21
CA VAL A 57 -4.45 10.71 -0.61
C VAL A 57 -4.34 10.83 -2.12
N THR A 58 -4.98 11.85 -2.69
CA THR A 58 -4.77 12.26 -4.08
C THR A 58 -3.63 13.28 -4.19
N GLY A 59 -3.07 13.45 -5.40
CA GLY A 59 -1.98 14.39 -5.66
C GLY A 59 -0.59 13.92 -5.21
N ASN A 60 -0.47 12.75 -4.60
CA ASN A 60 0.81 12.12 -4.30
C ASN A 60 1.24 11.23 -5.47
N SER A 61 2.46 11.40 -5.96
CA SER A 61 2.98 10.71 -7.15
C SER A 61 2.99 9.17 -7.02
N PHE A 62 3.04 8.62 -5.81
CA PHE A 62 2.91 7.19 -5.56
C PHE A 62 1.50 6.70 -5.96
N PHE A 63 0.46 7.31 -5.42
CA PHE A 63 -0.93 6.94 -5.71
C PHE A 63 -1.33 7.25 -7.15
N GLU A 64 -0.82 8.35 -7.72
CA GLU A 64 -1.05 8.69 -9.13
C GLU A 64 -0.38 7.65 -10.07
N SER A 65 0.78 7.11 -9.69
CA SER A 65 1.42 6.01 -10.43
C SER A 65 0.59 4.72 -10.36
N GLY A 66 0.02 4.41 -9.20
CA GLY A 66 -0.91 3.28 -9.03
C GLY A 66 -2.16 3.46 -9.88
N ASN A 67 -2.75 4.66 -9.88
CA ASN A 67 -3.90 5.00 -10.72
C ASN A 67 -3.60 4.85 -12.22
N LEU A 68 -2.43 5.31 -12.67
CA LEU A 68 -2.03 5.12 -14.07
C LEU A 68 -2.06 3.64 -14.48
N GLY A 69 -1.51 2.76 -13.64
CA GLY A 69 -1.54 1.31 -13.87
C GLY A 69 -2.97 0.75 -13.85
N ALA A 70 -3.78 1.20 -12.91
CA ALA A 70 -5.18 0.81 -12.78
C ALA A 70 -6.00 1.18 -14.03
N GLN A 71 -5.85 2.42 -14.53
CA GLN A 71 -6.55 2.89 -15.74
C GLN A 71 -6.10 2.15 -17.01
N GLU A 72 -4.80 1.89 -17.16
CA GLU A 72 -4.28 1.12 -18.30
C GLU A 72 -4.80 -0.33 -18.29
N MET A 73 -4.84 -0.97 -17.12
CA MET A 73 -5.38 -2.31 -16.96
C MET A 73 -6.87 -2.35 -17.28
N ALA A 74 -7.65 -1.41 -16.75
CA ALA A 74 -9.07 -1.32 -16.99
C ALA A 74 -9.40 -1.13 -18.48
N LYS A 75 -8.67 -0.25 -19.16
CA LYS A 75 -8.81 -0.04 -20.61
C LYS A 75 -8.49 -1.31 -21.39
N LYS A 76 -7.45 -2.05 -21.02
CA LYS A 76 -7.01 -3.25 -21.70
C LYS A 76 -8.01 -4.40 -21.54
N GLU A 77 -8.57 -4.55 -20.34
CA GLU A 77 -9.44 -5.67 -19.97
C GLU A 77 -10.95 -5.35 -20.10
N GLY A 78 -11.31 -4.12 -20.52
CA GLY A 78 -12.69 -3.74 -20.85
C GLY A 78 -13.61 -3.48 -19.64
N PHE A 79 -13.06 -3.02 -18.50
CA PHE A 79 -13.85 -2.57 -17.35
C PHE A 79 -13.55 -1.09 -17.04
N THR A 80 -14.23 -0.52 -16.04
CA THR A 80 -14.04 0.89 -15.66
C THR A 80 -13.43 1.03 -14.27
N VAL A 81 -12.53 2.01 -14.12
CA VAL A 81 -11.94 2.39 -12.83
C VAL A 81 -12.34 3.83 -12.51
N ASP A 82 -12.95 4.00 -11.35
CA ASP A 82 -13.27 5.30 -10.75
C ASP A 82 -12.21 5.60 -9.68
N TYR A 83 -11.19 6.39 -10.04
CA TYR A 83 -10.19 6.85 -9.08
C TYR A 83 -10.78 7.96 -8.21
N ASN A 84 -11.07 7.63 -6.96
CA ASN A 84 -11.76 8.52 -6.05
C ASN A 84 -11.02 8.61 -4.71
N GLY A 85 -10.62 9.80 -4.34
CA GLY A 85 -9.86 10.10 -3.14
C GLY A 85 -9.99 11.55 -2.70
N ASN A 86 -9.31 11.87 -1.60
CA ASN A 86 -9.27 13.22 -1.04
C ASN A 86 -7.80 13.65 -0.87
N PRO A 87 -7.46 14.93 -1.03
CA PRO A 87 -6.09 15.40 -0.79
C PRO A 87 -5.66 15.37 0.69
N VAL A 88 -6.61 15.14 1.61
CA VAL A 88 -6.35 15.00 3.04
C VAL A 88 -6.61 13.55 3.47
N ALA A 89 -5.58 12.89 4.05
CA ALA A 89 -5.69 11.55 4.60
C ALA A 89 -6.67 11.53 5.78
N SER A 90 -7.77 10.78 5.67
CA SER A 90 -8.80 10.71 6.70
C SER A 90 -9.64 9.45 6.55
N VAL A 91 -9.87 8.74 7.65
CA VAL A 91 -10.82 7.62 7.75
C VAL A 91 -12.21 8.08 7.30
N ALA A 92 -12.68 9.22 7.76
CA ALA A 92 -14.02 9.74 7.44
C ALA A 92 -14.19 9.98 5.93
N ASN A 93 -13.17 10.51 5.26
CA ASN A 93 -13.18 10.71 3.82
C ASN A 93 -13.27 9.37 3.07
N GLN A 94 -12.44 8.39 3.44
CA GLN A 94 -12.47 7.07 2.80
C GLN A 94 -13.79 6.33 3.06
N VAL A 95 -14.34 6.40 4.28
CA VAL A 95 -15.67 5.84 4.61
C VAL A 95 -16.77 6.44 3.74
N THR A 96 -16.74 7.77 3.52
CA THR A 96 -17.70 8.45 2.63
C THR A 96 -17.63 7.90 1.20
N ILE A 97 -16.41 7.71 0.67
CA ILE A 97 -16.20 7.17 -0.69
C ILE A 97 -16.68 5.71 -0.78
N ILE A 98 -16.38 4.89 0.24
CA ILE A 98 -16.84 3.49 0.31
C ILE A 98 -18.37 3.41 0.30
N ASN A 99 -19.03 4.23 1.12
CA ASN A 99 -20.49 4.27 1.17
C ASN A 99 -21.09 4.71 -0.17
N ASN A 100 -20.50 5.71 -0.83
CA ASN A 100 -20.92 6.15 -2.17
C ASN A 100 -20.73 5.04 -3.22
N ALA A 101 -19.66 4.23 -3.12
CA ALA A 101 -19.43 3.10 -4.02
C ALA A 101 -20.59 2.09 -3.91
N VAL A 102 -21.07 1.81 -2.71
CA VAL A 102 -22.24 0.95 -2.47
C VAL A 102 -23.50 1.55 -3.11
N GLN A 103 -23.76 2.82 -2.85
CA GLN A 103 -24.97 3.50 -3.35
C GLN A 103 -25.01 3.60 -4.89
N THR A 104 -23.86 3.75 -5.53
CA THR A 104 -23.75 3.86 -6.99
C THR A 104 -23.66 2.52 -7.72
N GLY A 105 -23.77 1.40 -7.00
CA GLY A 105 -23.77 0.06 -7.58
C GLY A 105 -22.43 -0.36 -8.18
N ALA A 106 -21.31 0.03 -7.55
CA ALA A 106 -20.00 -0.48 -7.94
C ALA A 106 -19.93 -2.01 -7.76
N GLY A 107 -19.17 -2.68 -8.61
CA GLY A 107 -18.93 -4.13 -8.49
C GLY A 107 -17.89 -4.47 -7.42
N SER A 108 -16.92 -3.57 -7.25
CA SER A 108 -15.81 -3.78 -6.32
C SER A 108 -15.12 -2.49 -5.89
N ILE A 109 -14.33 -2.62 -4.85
CA ILE A 109 -13.48 -1.57 -4.27
C ILE A 109 -12.04 -2.10 -4.22
N ALA A 110 -11.08 -1.28 -4.64
CA ALA A 110 -9.66 -1.49 -4.39
C ALA A 110 -9.13 -0.31 -3.57
N VAL A 111 -8.78 -0.52 -2.29
CA VAL A 111 -8.47 0.56 -1.35
C VAL A 111 -7.10 0.40 -0.68
N SER A 112 -6.36 1.51 -0.58
CA SER A 112 -5.22 1.65 0.33
C SER A 112 -5.67 2.40 1.57
N SER A 113 -5.67 1.72 2.73
CA SER A 113 -6.26 2.27 3.95
C SER A 113 -5.33 3.26 4.67
N VAL A 114 -5.90 4.33 5.20
CA VAL A 114 -5.18 5.26 6.09
C VAL A 114 -5.06 4.76 7.53
N ASP A 115 -5.87 3.75 7.91
CA ASP A 115 -5.92 3.19 9.26
C ASP A 115 -6.24 1.68 9.19
N PRO A 116 -5.60 0.83 10.00
CA PRO A 116 -5.70 -0.63 9.89
C PRO A 116 -7.10 -1.19 10.23
N THR A 117 -7.96 -0.45 10.91
CA THR A 117 -9.28 -0.89 11.36
C THR A 117 -10.40 0.13 11.12
N GLY A 118 -10.02 1.39 10.85
CA GLY A 118 -10.98 2.50 10.72
C GLY A 118 -11.99 2.33 9.59
N LEU A 119 -11.67 1.54 8.57
CA LEU A 119 -12.55 1.27 7.43
C LEU A 119 -13.37 0.00 7.56
N ASP A 120 -13.09 -0.86 8.55
CA ASP A 120 -13.64 -2.21 8.65
C ASP A 120 -15.16 -2.25 8.56
N ASN A 121 -15.84 -1.41 9.31
CA ASN A 121 -17.31 -1.39 9.33
C ASN A 121 -17.90 -1.03 7.96
N ALA A 122 -17.35 -0.01 7.29
CA ALA A 122 -17.82 0.42 5.98
C ALA A 122 -17.54 -0.66 4.91
N LEU A 123 -16.37 -1.27 4.95
CA LEU A 123 -15.97 -2.34 4.02
C LEU A 123 -16.80 -3.61 4.23
N LYS A 124 -17.07 -4.01 5.49
CA LYS A 124 -17.97 -5.14 5.81
C LYS A 124 -19.40 -4.88 5.33
N GLN A 125 -19.87 -3.64 5.40
CA GLN A 125 -21.18 -3.27 4.84
C GLN A 125 -21.16 -3.33 3.30
N ALA A 126 -20.09 -2.87 2.66
CA ALA A 126 -19.91 -3.00 1.21
C ALA A 126 -19.90 -4.48 0.77
N GLN A 127 -19.20 -5.35 1.49
CA GLN A 127 -19.22 -6.80 1.24
C GLN A 127 -20.63 -7.40 1.40
N LYS A 128 -21.39 -7.02 2.44
CA LYS A 128 -22.78 -7.45 2.62
C LYS A 128 -23.69 -6.96 1.49
N ALA A 129 -23.42 -5.81 0.90
CA ALA A 129 -24.11 -5.29 -0.27
C ALA A 129 -23.68 -5.97 -1.59
N GLY A 130 -22.73 -6.92 -1.54
CA GLY A 130 -22.28 -7.71 -2.69
C GLY A 130 -21.00 -7.22 -3.35
N LEU A 131 -20.43 -6.09 -2.93
CA LEU A 131 -19.17 -5.58 -3.47
C LEU A 131 -18.00 -6.47 -3.06
N LYS A 132 -17.03 -6.63 -3.95
CA LYS A 132 -15.75 -7.28 -3.63
C LYS A 132 -14.75 -6.23 -3.16
N VAL A 133 -13.97 -6.59 -2.15
CA VAL A 133 -12.98 -5.68 -1.54
C VAL A 133 -11.59 -6.25 -1.70
N VAL A 134 -10.72 -5.49 -2.35
CA VAL A 134 -9.29 -5.75 -2.44
C VAL A 134 -8.56 -4.59 -1.77
N THR A 135 -7.60 -4.89 -0.90
CA THR A 135 -6.68 -3.87 -0.40
C THR A 135 -5.37 -3.89 -1.19
N TRP A 136 -4.70 -2.78 -1.24
CA TRP A 136 -3.39 -2.62 -1.85
C TRP A 136 -2.57 -1.60 -1.06
N ASP A 137 -1.23 -1.68 -1.11
CA ASP A 137 -0.34 -0.82 -0.35
C ASP A 137 -0.56 -1.00 1.16
N SER A 138 -1.55 -0.38 1.78
CA SER A 138 -1.88 -0.57 3.20
C SER A 138 -3.20 -1.30 3.41
N ASP A 139 -3.16 -2.25 4.33
CA ASP A 139 -4.24 -3.21 4.58
C ASP A 139 -5.26 -2.74 5.63
N VAL A 140 -6.32 -3.51 5.78
CA VAL A 140 -7.36 -3.46 6.82
C VAL A 140 -7.41 -4.79 7.55
N SER A 141 -8.35 -4.98 8.47
CA SER A 141 -8.57 -6.30 9.08
C SER A 141 -8.88 -7.36 8.02
N PRO A 142 -8.32 -8.57 8.12
CA PRO A 142 -8.48 -9.63 7.12
C PRO A 142 -9.94 -9.98 6.79
N ASP A 143 -10.86 -9.84 7.74
CA ASP A 143 -12.28 -10.10 7.55
C ASP A 143 -13.06 -8.94 6.88
N ALA A 144 -12.42 -7.78 6.69
CA ALA A 144 -12.97 -6.63 5.98
C ALA A 144 -12.59 -6.60 4.49
N ARG A 145 -11.81 -7.56 4.00
CA ARG A 145 -11.38 -7.68 2.61
C ARG A 145 -11.43 -9.11 2.09
N SER A 146 -11.41 -9.25 0.77
CA SER A 146 -11.28 -10.54 0.09
C SER A 146 -9.82 -10.89 -0.20
N LEU A 147 -9.03 -9.92 -0.65
CA LEU A 147 -7.62 -10.07 -1.01
C LEU A 147 -6.84 -8.81 -0.63
N MET A 148 -5.52 -8.98 -0.41
CA MET A 148 -4.56 -7.88 -0.37
C MET A 148 -3.51 -8.04 -1.48
N VAL A 149 -3.18 -6.96 -2.16
CA VAL A 149 -2.04 -6.84 -3.07
C VAL A 149 -0.87 -6.21 -2.32
N SER A 150 0.01 -7.08 -1.81
CA SER A 150 1.17 -6.67 -1.03
C SER A 150 2.36 -6.32 -1.93
N GLN A 151 3.12 -5.31 -1.53
CA GLN A 151 4.39 -4.91 -2.14
C GLN A 151 5.59 -5.75 -1.69
N GLY A 152 5.40 -6.58 -0.67
CA GLY A 152 6.40 -7.45 -0.06
C GLY A 152 6.12 -7.68 1.42
N THR A 153 6.89 -8.57 2.03
CA THR A 153 6.75 -8.83 3.47
C THR A 153 7.40 -7.71 4.30
N PRO A 154 6.96 -7.50 5.56
CA PRO A 154 7.62 -6.57 6.47
C PRO A 154 9.12 -6.80 6.60
N THR A 155 9.55 -8.07 6.64
CA THR A 155 10.96 -8.45 6.71
C THR A 155 11.73 -7.97 5.47
N GLN A 156 11.20 -8.23 4.27
CA GLN A 156 11.86 -7.81 3.03
C GLN A 156 12.03 -6.29 2.97
N LEU A 157 10.99 -5.53 3.32
CA LEU A 157 11.00 -4.09 3.18
C LEU A 157 11.77 -3.39 4.31
N GLY A 158 11.63 -3.85 5.55
CA GLY A 158 12.38 -3.32 6.69
C GLY A 158 13.87 -3.56 6.56
N GLU A 159 14.30 -4.78 6.19
CA GLU A 159 15.71 -5.06 5.93
C GLU A 159 16.26 -4.30 4.72
N MET A 160 15.46 -4.12 3.66
CA MET A 160 15.87 -3.36 2.47
C MET A 160 16.19 -1.91 2.83
N LEU A 161 15.37 -1.25 3.65
CA LEU A 161 15.60 0.12 4.12
C LEU A 161 16.95 0.24 4.82
N VAL A 162 17.27 -0.70 5.71
CA VAL A 162 18.57 -0.68 6.43
C VAL A 162 19.72 -1.01 5.48
N LYS A 163 19.59 -1.98 4.58
CA LYS A 163 20.63 -2.34 3.60
C LYS A 163 20.94 -1.19 2.65
N MET A 164 19.92 -0.46 2.16
CA MET A 164 20.13 0.77 1.38
C MET A 164 20.88 1.84 2.20
N SER A 165 20.53 1.95 3.48
CA SER A 165 21.18 2.91 4.38
C SER A 165 22.66 2.57 4.60
N VAL A 166 22.98 1.29 4.75
CA VAL A 166 24.37 0.79 4.83
C VAL A 166 25.15 1.14 3.57
N ASP A 167 24.60 0.76 2.40
CA ASP A 167 25.25 1.02 1.10
C ASP A 167 25.50 2.53 0.90
N ALA A 168 24.55 3.39 1.29
CA ALA A 168 24.69 4.84 1.18
C ALA A 168 25.72 5.43 2.17
N LEU A 169 25.77 4.91 3.41
CA LEU A 169 26.76 5.30 4.41
C LEU A 169 28.18 4.93 3.96
N GLU A 170 28.37 3.71 3.43
CA GLU A 170 29.67 3.27 2.89
C GLU A 170 30.12 4.16 1.73
N LYS A 171 29.25 4.53 0.82
CA LYS A 171 29.54 5.47 -0.27
C LYS A 171 29.91 6.86 0.23
N ARG A 172 29.39 7.27 1.39
CA ARG A 172 29.78 8.51 2.08
C ARG A 172 31.13 8.38 2.82
N GLY A 173 31.72 7.19 2.88
CA GLY A 173 33.01 6.94 3.55
C GLY A 173 32.87 6.60 5.04
N LYS A 174 31.69 6.27 5.51
CA LYS A 174 31.44 5.72 6.86
C LYS A 174 31.63 4.21 6.88
N ASP A 175 32.09 3.66 7.99
CA ASP A 175 32.08 2.22 8.25
C ASP A 175 30.88 1.87 9.14
N PRO A 176 29.76 1.37 8.58
CA PRO A 176 28.53 1.11 9.36
C PRO A 176 28.73 0.12 10.53
N LYS A 177 29.77 -0.70 10.49
CA LYS A 177 30.06 -1.68 11.56
C LYS A 177 30.96 -1.13 12.67
N LYS A 178 31.70 -0.06 12.41
CA LYS A 178 32.65 0.50 13.37
C LYS A 178 32.28 1.89 13.85
N ASP A 179 31.77 2.73 12.93
CA ASP A 179 31.42 4.09 13.27
C ASP A 179 30.15 4.16 14.12
N LYS A 180 30.10 5.08 15.05
CA LYS A 180 28.86 5.43 15.74
C LYS A 180 27.98 6.20 14.74
N ILE A 181 26.84 5.64 14.35
CA ILE A 181 25.89 6.23 13.43
C ILE A 181 24.66 6.71 14.21
N LYS A 182 24.42 8.01 14.23
CA LYS A 182 23.19 8.59 14.77
C LYS A 182 22.12 8.63 13.68
N TYR A 183 20.95 8.01 13.94
CA TYR A 183 19.89 7.93 12.94
C TYR A 183 18.51 8.24 13.51
N ALA A 184 17.56 8.53 12.63
CA ALA A 184 16.14 8.68 12.92
C ALA A 184 15.28 8.12 11.81
N TRP A 185 14.03 7.77 12.14
CA TRP A 185 12.97 7.43 11.19
C TRP A 185 12.04 8.61 11.00
N HIS A 186 11.68 8.87 9.72
CA HIS A 186 10.71 9.89 9.34
C HIS A 186 9.73 9.30 8.31
N TYR A 187 8.45 9.14 8.69
CA TYR A 187 7.44 8.53 7.84
C TYR A 187 6.03 9.08 8.09
N SER A 188 4.96 8.39 7.60
CA SER A 188 3.65 9.01 7.56
C SER A 188 3.00 9.18 8.93
N SER A 189 2.73 8.11 9.66
CA SER A 189 2.08 8.21 10.97
C SER A 189 2.22 6.95 11.81
N SER A 190 1.92 7.06 13.11
CA SER A 190 1.90 5.93 14.04
C SER A 190 0.76 4.94 13.80
N THR A 191 -0.22 5.25 12.94
CA THR A 191 -1.37 4.40 12.64
C THR A 191 -1.22 3.61 11.33
N VAL A 192 -0.26 3.94 10.47
CA VAL A 192 -0.03 3.22 9.20
C VAL A 192 0.73 1.92 9.49
N GLN A 193 -0.01 0.81 9.51
CA GLN A 193 0.46 -0.48 10.01
C GLN A 193 1.65 -1.05 9.23
N ASP A 194 1.63 -0.99 7.91
CA ASP A 194 2.69 -1.50 7.05
C ASP A 194 4.01 -0.77 7.32
N GLN A 195 4.01 0.57 7.33
CA GLN A 195 5.19 1.38 7.59
C GLN A 195 5.74 1.18 9.01
N ASN A 196 4.87 1.04 10.01
CA ASN A 196 5.27 0.70 11.37
C ASN A 196 5.91 -0.70 11.45
N SER A 197 5.39 -1.68 10.70
CA SER A 197 5.96 -3.03 10.65
C SER A 197 7.34 -3.05 10.00
N TRP A 198 7.56 -2.27 8.93
CA TRP A 198 8.87 -2.14 8.28
C TRP A 198 9.89 -1.45 9.19
N GLN A 199 9.46 -0.38 9.87
CA GLN A 199 10.30 0.34 10.86
C GLN A 199 10.73 -0.61 11.99
N LYS A 200 9.78 -1.36 12.56
CA LYS A 200 10.08 -2.33 13.63
C LYS A 200 11.09 -3.39 13.17
N VAL A 201 10.90 -3.98 12.01
CA VAL A 201 11.86 -4.95 11.43
C VAL A 201 13.21 -4.29 11.18
N GLY A 202 13.22 -3.07 10.66
CA GLY A 202 14.45 -2.29 10.47
C GLY A 202 15.21 -2.07 11.77
N GLU A 203 14.51 -1.68 12.85
CA GLU A 203 15.10 -1.54 14.19
C GLU A 203 15.69 -2.86 14.73
N GLU A 204 14.95 -3.95 14.60
CA GLU A 204 15.42 -5.27 15.01
C GLU A 204 16.67 -5.69 14.21
N TYR A 205 16.70 -5.41 12.92
CA TYR A 205 17.82 -5.67 12.04
C TYR A 205 19.04 -4.79 12.41
N ILE A 206 18.84 -3.49 12.65
CA ILE A 206 19.89 -2.55 13.12
C ILE A 206 20.46 -3.07 14.44
N LYS A 207 19.63 -3.30 15.44
CA LYS A 207 20.06 -3.79 16.77
C LYS A 207 20.90 -5.05 16.69
N LYS A 208 20.56 -5.96 15.78
CA LYS A 208 21.28 -7.25 15.61
C LYS A 208 22.60 -7.10 14.86
N HIS A 209 22.66 -6.26 13.83
CA HIS A 209 23.78 -6.23 12.89
C HIS A 209 24.68 -5.00 13.02
N TYR A 210 24.16 -3.92 13.63
CA TYR A 210 24.81 -2.60 13.77
C TYR A 210 24.58 -2.04 15.18
N PRO A 211 25.04 -2.72 16.25
CA PRO A 211 24.77 -2.34 17.64
C PRO A 211 25.43 -1.00 18.05
N ASN A 212 26.31 -0.46 17.22
CA ASN A 212 26.94 0.85 17.35
C ASN A 212 26.06 2.02 16.85
N TRP A 213 24.91 1.74 16.20
CA TRP A 213 24.00 2.76 15.76
C TRP A 213 23.10 3.24 16.91
N GLU A 214 22.78 4.54 16.92
CA GLU A 214 21.96 5.19 17.96
C GLU A 214 20.74 5.84 17.31
N ASN A 215 19.55 5.37 17.65
CA ASN A 215 18.31 6.04 17.29
C ASN A 215 18.14 7.29 18.18
N VAL A 216 18.13 8.49 17.58
CA VAL A 216 18.04 9.75 18.32
C VAL A 216 16.61 10.11 18.74
N ASN A 217 15.60 9.38 18.23
CA ASN A 217 14.19 9.56 18.61
C ASN A 217 13.39 8.25 18.45
N GLU A 218 13.29 7.47 19.52
CA GLU A 218 12.53 6.21 19.54
C GLU A 218 11.02 6.38 19.25
N SER A 219 10.47 7.60 19.44
CA SER A 219 9.08 7.91 19.12
C SER A 219 8.84 8.17 17.63
N ASN A 220 9.89 8.16 16.81
CA ASN A 220 9.89 8.47 15.38
C ASN A 220 9.40 9.91 15.05
N TYR A 221 9.43 10.26 13.78
CA TYR A 221 8.94 11.53 13.24
C TYR A 221 7.88 11.27 12.18
N TYR A 222 6.79 12.07 12.17
CA TYR A 222 5.62 11.82 11.34
C TYR A 222 5.23 12.99 10.46
N SER A 223 5.03 12.74 9.17
CA SER A 223 4.57 13.70 8.16
C SER A 223 3.05 13.77 8.01
N ASN A 224 2.31 12.79 8.55
CA ASN A 224 0.85 12.64 8.43
C ASN A 224 0.33 12.72 6.98
N GLN A 225 1.09 12.20 6.00
CA GLN A 225 0.79 12.27 4.56
C GLN A 225 0.69 13.71 4.02
N ASP A 226 1.22 14.71 4.74
CA ASP A 226 1.23 16.11 4.34
C ASP A 226 2.63 16.55 3.91
N ALA A 227 2.76 17.06 2.70
CA ALA A 227 4.06 17.44 2.12
C ALA A 227 4.70 18.63 2.85
N GLN A 228 3.89 19.61 3.31
CA GLN A 228 4.41 20.75 4.06
C GLN A 228 4.86 20.32 5.45
N GLN A 229 4.10 19.46 6.10
CA GLN A 229 4.49 18.89 7.39
C GLN A 229 5.76 18.05 7.26
N ALA A 230 5.91 17.24 6.20
CA ALA A 230 7.12 16.49 5.94
C ALA A 230 8.36 17.39 5.84
N LEU A 231 8.25 18.53 5.17
CA LEU A 231 9.31 19.55 5.11
C LEU A 231 9.60 20.12 6.49
N ASN A 232 8.57 20.53 7.23
CA ASN A 232 8.74 21.15 8.56
C ASN A 232 9.39 20.18 9.56
N VAL A 233 8.95 18.92 9.55
CA VAL A 233 9.51 17.84 10.36
C VAL A 233 10.98 17.59 9.97
N GLY A 234 11.28 17.52 8.67
CA GLY A 234 12.65 17.37 8.20
C GLY A 234 13.58 18.50 8.67
N GLN A 235 13.11 19.75 8.63
CA GLN A 235 13.85 20.90 9.17
C GLN A 235 14.06 20.80 10.69
N SER A 236 13.03 20.33 11.41
CA SER A 236 13.10 20.12 12.86
C SER A 236 14.14 19.07 13.23
N ILE A 237 14.19 17.95 12.51
CA ILE A 237 15.19 16.89 12.72
C ILE A 237 16.60 17.46 12.57
N LEU A 238 16.86 18.16 11.46
CA LEU A 238 18.18 18.75 11.17
C LEU A 238 18.56 19.84 12.19
N SER A 239 17.58 20.54 12.75
CA SER A 239 17.82 21.56 13.75
C SER A 239 18.11 20.99 15.13
N ALA A 240 17.39 19.94 15.53
CA ALA A 240 17.53 19.30 16.83
C ALA A 240 18.77 18.40 16.93
N HIS A 241 19.17 17.78 15.82
CA HIS A 241 20.25 16.79 15.78
C HIS A 241 21.31 17.20 14.76
N LYS A 242 22.17 18.16 15.11
CA LYS A 242 23.20 18.70 14.22
C LYS A 242 24.25 17.67 13.76
N ASP A 243 24.39 16.60 14.51
CA ASP A 243 25.34 15.52 14.30
C ASP A 243 24.68 14.21 13.83
N ILE A 244 23.43 14.30 13.30
CA ILE A 244 22.76 13.13 12.75
C ILE A 244 23.44 12.66 11.47
N ASP A 245 23.66 11.36 11.35
CA ASP A 245 24.32 10.75 10.20
C ASP A 245 23.35 10.24 9.14
N LEU A 246 22.18 9.76 9.58
CA LEU A 246 21.24 9.05 8.71
C LEU A 246 19.78 9.36 9.05
N ILE A 247 18.97 9.60 8.04
CA ILE A 247 17.50 9.67 8.16
C ILE A 247 16.88 8.64 7.22
N ILE A 248 16.06 7.73 7.78
CA ILE A 248 15.38 6.67 7.02
C ILE A 248 13.91 7.08 6.85
N CYS A 249 13.50 7.26 5.59
CA CYS A 249 12.15 7.68 5.23
C CYS A 249 11.42 6.55 4.52
N ASN A 250 10.66 5.74 5.24
CA ASN A 250 9.91 4.63 4.65
C ASN A 250 8.54 5.03 4.09
N ASP A 251 8.40 6.29 3.66
CA ASP A 251 7.17 6.90 3.15
C ASP A 251 7.43 7.83 1.97
N SER A 252 6.56 7.79 0.96
CA SER A 252 6.72 8.54 -0.30
C SER A 252 6.40 10.04 -0.17
N THR A 253 5.82 10.50 0.95
CA THR A 253 5.63 11.91 1.29
C THR A 253 6.79 12.42 2.14
N ALA A 254 7.21 11.63 3.13
CA ALA A 254 8.29 12.00 4.04
C ALA A 254 9.64 12.15 3.32
N LEU A 255 9.99 11.22 2.42
CA LEU A 255 11.29 11.26 1.75
C LEU A 255 11.51 12.55 0.93
N PRO A 256 10.63 12.97 0.02
CA PRO A 256 10.79 14.24 -0.70
C PRO A 256 10.84 15.46 0.24
N GLY A 257 10.00 15.49 1.29
CA GLY A 257 10.00 16.56 2.29
C GLY A 257 11.32 16.64 3.06
N GLN A 258 11.87 15.50 3.48
CA GLN A 258 13.18 15.43 4.13
C GLN A 258 14.30 15.88 3.21
N LEU A 259 14.28 15.48 1.95
CA LEU A 259 15.29 15.91 0.97
C LEU A 259 15.21 17.41 0.68
N GLN A 260 14.00 17.98 0.65
CA GLN A 260 13.83 19.42 0.54
C GLN A 260 14.40 20.16 1.78
N ALA A 261 14.23 19.61 2.99
CA ALA A 261 14.82 20.15 4.20
C ALA A 261 16.36 20.14 4.15
N VAL A 262 16.95 19.04 3.67
CA VAL A 262 18.41 18.91 3.46
C VAL A 262 18.89 19.95 2.44
N GLN A 263 18.21 20.12 1.32
CA GLN A 263 18.52 21.11 0.30
C GLN A 263 18.43 22.55 0.84
N ASN A 264 17.39 22.87 1.62
CA ASN A 264 17.21 24.19 2.24
C ASN A 264 18.32 24.49 3.25
N ALA A 265 18.81 23.46 3.94
CA ALA A 265 19.95 23.57 4.86
C ALA A 265 21.31 23.65 4.13
N LYS A 266 21.32 23.60 2.79
CA LYS A 266 22.53 23.57 1.95
C LYS A 266 23.45 22.39 2.24
N LEU A 267 22.87 21.28 2.71
CA LEU A 267 23.55 20.00 2.92
C LEU A 267 23.44 19.14 1.65
N THR A 268 24.37 18.20 1.52
CA THR A 268 24.44 17.25 0.40
C THR A 268 24.55 15.81 0.93
N LYS A 269 24.54 14.84 0.04
CA LYS A 269 24.79 13.42 0.37
C LYS A 269 26.19 13.17 0.98
N LYS A 270 27.09 14.16 0.97
CA LYS A 270 28.40 14.09 1.62
C LYS A 270 28.31 14.45 3.09
N ASP A 271 27.33 15.27 3.45
CA ASP A 271 27.14 15.79 4.81
C ASP A 271 26.23 14.88 5.64
N ILE A 272 25.14 14.39 5.02
CA ILE A 272 24.13 13.54 5.65
C ILE A 272 23.64 12.46 4.70
N THR A 273 23.35 11.28 5.23
CA THR A 273 22.70 10.20 4.47
C THR A 273 21.19 10.26 4.67
N VAL A 274 20.44 10.29 3.57
CA VAL A 274 18.98 10.11 3.58
C VAL A 274 18.65 8.96 2.65
N THR A 275 17.85 8.01 3.12
CA THR A 275 17.37 6.87 2.31
C THR A 275 15.88 6.67 2.51
N GLY A 276 15.25 5.87 1.66
CA GLY A 276 13.83 5.53 1.85
C GLY A 276 13.12 5.13 0.58
N PHE A 277 11.78 5.14 0.64
CA PHE A 277 10.92 4.77 -0.47
C PHE A 277 10.24 5.98 -1.10
N SER A 278 10.37 6.16 -2.41
CA SER A 278 9.57 7.10 -3.18
C SER A 278 9.68 6.85 -4.68
N THR A 279 8.76 7.45 -5.45
CA THR A 279 8.78 7.34 -6.91
C THR A 279 10.00 8.03 -7.51
N PRO A 280 10.58 7.49 -8.59
CA PRO A 280 11.72 8.12 -9.26
C PRO A 280 11.46 9.56 -9.68
N ASN A 281 10.23 9.89 -10.09
CA ASN A 281 9.87 11.24 -10.51
C ASN A 281 9.93 12.26 -9.37
N SER A 282 9.60 11.87 -8.15
CA SER A 282 9.71 12.73 -6.96
C SER A 282 11.15 12.94 -6.51
N ILE A 283 12.04 11.99 -6.80
CA ILE A 283 13.40 11.96 -6.25
C ILE A 283 14.45 12.42 -7.25
N LYS A 284 14.22 12.28 -8.57
CA LYS A 284 15.23 12.54 -9.60
C LYS A 284 15.91 13.92 -9.52
N LYS A 285 15.20 14.96 -9.04
CA LYS A 285 15.76 16.30 -8.83
C LYS A 285 16.85 16.24 -7.77
N TYR A 286 16.55 15.66 -6.63
CA TYR A 286 17.47 15.58 -5.50
C TYR A 286 18.68 14.70 -5.79
N ALA A 287 18.51 13.65 -6.59
CA ALA A 287 19.61 12.80 -7.04
C ALA A 287 20.55 13.57 -8.01
N LYS A 288 19.99 14.44 -8.89
CA LYS A 288 20.78 15.30 -9.77
C LYS A 288 21.52 16.40 -9.01
N ASP A 289 20.94 16.88 -7.91
CA ASP A 289 21.48 17.96 -7.08
C ASP A 289 22.43 17.42 -5.99
N ASP A 290 22.85 16.15 -6.05
CA ASP A 290 23.72 15.48 -5.08
C ASP A 290 23.20 15.48 -3.64
N ILE A 291 21.87 15.44 -3.44
CA ILE A 291 21.23 15.43 -2.12
C ILE A 291 20.99 14.00 -1.62
N ILE A 292 20.72 13.05 -2.51
CA ILE A 292 20.47 11.64 -2.16
C ILE A 292 21.33 10.72 -3.01
N GLU A 293 21.87 9.67 -2.38
CA GLU A 293 22.66 8.65 -3.07
C GLU A 293 21.83 7.44 -3.49
N GLU A 294 20.92 7.00 -2.61
CA GLU A 294 20.20 5.75 -2.79
C GLU A 294 18.79 5.82 -2.25
N TRP A 295 17.83 5.32 -3.02
CA TRP A 295 16.45 5.13 -2.62
C TRP A 295 15.85 3.94 -3.37
N GLY A 296 14.73 3.40 -2.88
CA GLY A 296 14.03 2.28 -3.49
C GLY A 296 12.55 2.54 -3.70
N LEU A 297 11.93 1.67 -4.47
CA LEU A 297 10.50 1.49 -4.56
C LEU A 297 10.22 0.20 -5.33
N TRP A 298 9.06 -0.41 -5.08
CA TRP A 298 8.46 -1.44 -5.94
C TRP A 298 7.76 -0.80 -7.14
N ASP A 299 7.31 -1.61 -8.10
CA ASP A 299 6.55 -1.10 -9.24
C ASP A 299 5.09 -0.82 -8.84
N VAL A 300 4.83 0.40 -8.41
CA VAL A 300 3.50 0.86 -7.96
C VAL A 300 2.47 0.84 -9.08
N LYS A 301 2.90 1.08 -10.33
CA LYS A 301 2.02 1.01 -11.50
C LYS A 301 1.49 -0.41 -11.69
N VAL A 302 2.37 -1.40 -11.59
CA VAL A 302 1.98 -2.82 -11.63
C VAL A 302 1.11 -3.19 -10.42
N GLN A 303 1.41 -2.68 -9.23
CA GLN A 303 0.59 -2.93 -8.03
C GLN A 303 -0.84 -2.40 -8.20
N GLY A 304 -1.02 -1.17 -8.69
CA GLY A 304 -2.34 -0.60 -8.97
C GLY A 304 -3.11 -1.37 -10.05
N ALA A 305 -2.42 -1.76 -11.13
CA ALA A 305 -2.99 -2.59 -12.18
C ALA A 305 -3.48 -3.95 -11.63
N LEU A 306 -2.67 -4.62 -10.81
CA LEU A 306 -3.00 -5.89 -10.18
C LEU A 306 -4.19 -5.75 -9.23
N ALA A 307 -4.24 -4.69 -8.43
CA ALA A 307 -5.31 -4.46 -7.46
C ALA A 307 -6.68 -4.35 -8.16
N VAL A 308 -6.78 -3.54 -9.21
CA VAL A 308 -8.06 -3.38 -9.92
C VAL A 308 -8.42 -4.60 -10.77
N TYR A 309 -7.42 -5.30 -11.34
CA TYR A 309 -7.67 -6.56 -12.04
C TYR A 309 -8.27 -7.60 -11.11
N LEU A 310 -7.68 -7.83 -9.94
CA LEU A 310 -8.18 -8.79 -8.95
C LEU A 310 -9.53 -8.38 -8.38
N ALA A 311 -9.77 -7.09 -8.16
CA ALA A 311 -11.07 -6.58 -7.72
C ALA A 311 -12.17 -6.88 -8.76
N ASN A 312 -11.90 -6.61 -10.05
CA ASN A 312 -12.81 -6.93 -11.16
C ASN A 312 -12.97 -8.45 -11.35
N TYR A 313 -11.87 -9.20 -11.23
CA TYR A 313 -11.88 -10.68 -11.34
C TYR A 313 -12.83 -11.31 -10.31
N LEU A 314 -12.75 -10.88 -9.05
CA LEU A 314 -13.66 -11.32 -8.00
C LEU A 314 -15.11 -10.87 -8.24
N ALA A 315 -15.31 -9.62 -8.70
CA ALA A 315 -16.63 -9.07 -8.99
C ALA A 315 -17.32 -9.79 -10.18
N SER A 316 -16.53 -10.37 -11.08
CA SER A 316 -17.02 -11.20 -12.19
C SER A 316 -17.44 -12.62 -11.77
N GLY A 317 -17.46 -12.91 -10.44
CA GLY A 317 -17.92 -14.20 -9.91
C GLY A 317 -16.82 -15.23 -9.68
N ASN A 318 -15.58 -14.91 -10.00
CA ASN A 318 -14.46 -15.81 -9.74
C ASN A 318 -14.19 -15.91 -8.23
N GLN A 319 -13.70 -17.05 -7.79
CA GLN A 319 -13.28 -17.32 -6.42
C GLN A 319 -11.78 -17.62 -6.41
N VAL A 320 -11.14 -17.34 -5.29
CA VAL A 320 -9.72 -17.60 -5.08
C VAL A 320 -9.49 -18.26 -3.73
N LYS A 321 -8.48 -19.12 -3.67
CA LYS A 321 -8.00 -19.77 -2.43
C LYS A 321 -6.49 -19.76 -2.40
N VAL A 322 -5.93 -19.98 -1.23
CA VAL A 322 -4.47 -20.09 -1.06
C VAL A 322 -3.91 -21.19 -1.98
N GLY A 323 -2.83 -20.88 -2.67
CA GLY A 323 -2.16 -21.73 -3.66
C GLY A 323 -2.67 -21.57 -5.10
N ASP A 324 -3.76 -20.82 -5.31
CA ASP A 324 -4.21 -20.55 -6.68
C ASP A 324 -3.21 -19.65 -7.41
N LYS A 325 -2.99 -19.96 -8.68
CA LYS A 325 -2.16 -19.20 -9.60
C LYS A 325 -3.04 -18.51 -10.63
N ILE A 326 -2.95 -17.20 -10.68
CA ILE A 326 -3.75 -16.36 -11.58
C ILE A 326 -2.81 -15.74 -12.61
N ASN A 327 -3.05 -16.02 -13.89
CA ASN A 327 -2.30 -15.36 -14.96
C ASN A 327 -2.92 -13.99 -15.25
N VAL A 328 -2.23 -12.94 -14.87
CA VAL A 328 -2.71 -11.56 -15.02
C VAL A 328 -2.14 -10.95 -16.29
N PRO A 329 -3.00 -10.46 -17.22
CA PRO A 329 -2.57 -9.94 -18.53
C PRO A 329 -1.53 -8.80 -18.41
N GLY A 330 -0.34 -9.03 -18.97
CA GLY A 330 0.76 -8.04 -18.96
C GLY A 330 1.55 -7.95 -17.65
N ILE A 331 1.18 -8.73 -16.62
CA ILE A 331 1.92 -8.86 -15.36
C ILE A 331 2.56 -10.25 -15.25
N GLY A 332 1.83 -11.28 -15.62
CA GLY A 332 2.26 -12.67 -15.51
C GLY A 332 1.50 -13.43 -14.43
N GLU A 333 2.04 -14.57 -14.02
CA GLU A 333 1.45 -15.42 -12.99
C GLU A 333 1.66 -14.80 -11.60
N VAL A 334 0.58 -14.67 -10.84
CA VAL A 334 0.57 -14.28 -9.43
C VAL A 334 -0.02 -15.42 -8.59
N GLU A 335 0.56 -15.67 -7.43
CA GLU A 335 0.12 -16.74 -6.53
C GLU A 335 -0.61 -16.15 -5.32
N VAL A 336 -1.72 -16.76 -4.97
CA VAL A 336 -2.49 -16.44 -3.76
C VAL A 336 -1.82 -17.11 -2.56
N GLN A 337 -1.28 -16.31 -1.66
CA GLN A 337 -0.57 -16.77 -0.47
C GLN A 337 -1.39 -16.60 0.81
N ASN A 338 -1.03 -17.35 1.85
CA ASN A 338 -1.61 -17.15 3.19
C ASN A 338 -1.02 -15.87 3.82
N ASN A 339 -1.84 -15.21 4.62
CA ASN A 339 -1.42 -14.00 5.35
C ASN A 339 -0.65 -14.37 6.62
#